data_419263e2eba3dc28d9f9a751796feb0d
#
_entry.id   419263e2eba3dc28d9f9a751796feb0d
#
_cell.length_a   1.000
_cell.length_b   1.000
_cell.length_c   1.000
_cell.angle_alpha   90.00
_cell.angle_beta   90.00
_cell.angle_gamma   90.00
#
_symmetry.space_group_name_H-M   'P 1'
#
loop_
_entity.id
_entity.type
_entity.pdbx_description
1 polymer ?
#
loop_
_entity_poly.entity_id
_entity_poly.type
_entity_poly.pdbx_seq_one_letter_code
_entity_poly.pdbx_strand_id
1 'polypeptide(L)'
;MTAPFGLVLAGGRSTRMRADKAALAYGSRPQLAEAFDLVARHAARAFISVRADQAAEPLRAAYPQVVDGDAGRGPVAGILAAQALHPDRAWLVVACDLPQLDDATLAELLQGRDPGRLATCFASAHDGLPEPLCAVYEPASRAPLAAQVAAGRDCPRKFLMGHDVKVLAARPGAALDNANTPDDAAAARAALAARGAA
;
A
#
# COMPACT_ATOMS: atom_id res chain seq x y z
N MET A 1 8.44 -4.65 -19.82
CA MET A 1 7.12 -4.52 -19.15
C MET A 1 6.87 -3.04 -18.85
N THR A 2 5.63 -2.58 -18.98
CA THR A 2 5.26 -1.20 -18.64
C THR A 2 5.31 -1.00 -17.11
N ALA A 3 5.87 0.10 -16.63
CA ALA A 3 5.87 0.41 -15.22
C ALA A 3 4.43 0.56 -14.70
N PRO A 4 4.10 0.05 -13.50
CA PRO A 4 2.77 0.21 -12.91
C PRO A 4 2.50 1.67 -12.54
N PHE A 5 1.24 1.99 -12.27
CA PHE A 5 0.91 3.20 -11.51
C PHE A 5 1.02 2.89 -10.02
N GLY A 6 1.37 3.89 -9.22
CA GLY A 6 1.52 3.78 -7.78
C GLY A 6 0.29 4.27 -7.04
N LEU A 7 -0.08 3.58 -5.96
CA LEU A 7 -1.17 3.94 -5.08
C LEU A 7 -0.73 3.81 -3.62
N VAL A 8 -0.61 4.94 -2.93
CA VAL A 8 -0.41 4.96 -1.49
C VAL A 8 -1.77 5.03 -0.79
N LEU A 9 -2.10 4.03 0.01
CA LEU A 9 -3.37 3.97 0.75
C LEU A 9 -3.29 4.84 2.01
N ALA A 10 -3.88 6.03 1.95
CA ALA A 10 -3.83 7.06 3.00
C ALA A 10 -5.19 7.36 3.66
N GLY A 11 -6.23 6.59 3.35
CA GLY A 11 -7.62 6.81 3.78
C GLY A 11 -8.02 6.21 5.14
N GLY A 12 -7.12 5.60 5.90
CA GLY A 12 -7.42 4.92 7.17
C GLY A 12 -7.92 5.87 8.27
N ARG A 13 -8.82 5.40 9.16
CA ARG A 13 -9.37 6.19 10.29
C ARG A 13 -8.42 6.32 11.49
N SER A 14 -7.28 5.64 11.51
CA SER A 14 -6.23 5.70 12.55
C SER A 14 -6.73 5.64 14.01
N THR A 15 -7.85 4.94 14.26
CA THR A 15 -8.57 4.97 15.55
C THR A 15 -7.73 4.50 16.74
N ARG A 16 -6.77 3.59 16.53
CA ARG A 16 -5.89 3.05 17.58
C ARG A 16 -4.74 4.00 17.95
N MET A 17 -4.26 4.79 17.00
CA MET A 17 -3.13 5.71 17.20
C MET A 17 -3.53 7.05 17.82
N ARG A 18 -4.84 7.38 17.90
CA ARG A 18 -5.37 8.70 18.29
C ARG A 18 -4.75 9.87 17.49
N ALA A 19 -4.05 9.58 16.39
CA ALA A 19 -3.39 10.55 15.51
C ALA A 19 -3.50 10.05 14.07
N ASP A 20 -3.54 10.96 13.11
CA ASP A 20 -3.53 10.63 11.70
C ASP A 20 -2.16 10.02 11.30
N LYS A 21 -2.15 8.73 10.95
CA LYS A 21 -0.93 8.01 10.57
C LYS A 21 -0.21 8.66 9.37
N ALA A 22 -0.96 9.26 8.45
CA ALA A 22 -0.40 9.94 7.29
C ALA A 22 0.42 11.19 7.69
N ALA A 23 0.04 11.85 8.78
CA ALA A 23 0.72 13.04 9.31
C ALA A 23 1.86 12.72 10.29
N LEU A 24 1.96 11.48 10.79
CA LEU A 24 3.06 11.09 11.67
C LEU A 24 4.40 11.22 10.94
N ALA A 25 5.41 11.74 11.65
CA ALA A 25 6.77 11.76 11.16
C ALA A 25 7.62 10.70 11.89
N TYR A 26 8.28 9.86 11.11
CA TYR A 26 9.29 8.91 11.61
C TYR A 26 10.70 9.47 11.44
N GLY A 27 10.90 10.34 10.47
CA GLY A 27 12.08 11.19 10.23
C GLY A 27 11.70 12.66 10.26
N SER A 28 12.18 13.43 9.27
CA SER A 28 11.95 14.88 9.16
C SER A 28 10.63 15.28 8.49
N ARG A 29 9.95 14.35 7.82
CA ARG A 29 8.77 14.61 6.98
C ARG A 29 7.59 13.71 7.38
N PRO A 30 6.34 14.12 7.06
CA PRO A 30 5.17 13.26 7.23
C PRO A 30 5.33 11.92 6.50
N GLN A 31 4.84 10.83 7.11
CA GLN A 31 4.92 9.48 6.55
C GLN A 31 4.26 9.37 5.16
N LEU A 32 3.18 10.11 4.94
CA LEU A 32 2.55 10.17 3.62
C LEU A 32 3.51 10.70 2.55
N ALA A 33 4.30 11.73 2.87
CA ALA A 33 5.27 12.30 1.94
C ALA A 33 6.38 11.28 1.61
N GLU A 34 6.91 10.60 2.63
CA GLU A 34 7.95 9.58 2.45
C GLU A 34 7.44 8.40 1.60
N ALA A 35 6.26 7.88 1.92
CA ALA A 35 5.64 6.78 1.18
C ALA A 35 5.31 7.17 -0.27
N PHE A 36 4.79 8.39 -0.49
CA PHE A 36 4.47 8.87 -1.83
C PHE A 36 5.73 9.01 -2.70
N ASP A 37 6.78 9.66 -2.19
CA ASP A 37 8.03 9.85 -2.93
C ASP A 37 8.71 8.51 -3.23
N LEU A 38 8.69 7.57 -2.28
CA LEU A 38 9.19 6.22 -2.50
C LEU A 38 8.45 5.53 -3.64
N VAL A 39 7.12 5.51 -3.60
CA VAL A 39 6.30 4.89 -4.66
C VAL A 39 6.47 5.60 -6.00
N ALA A 40 6.58 6.93 -6.01
CA ALA A 40 6.75 7.72 -7.22
C ALA A 40 8.06 7.41 -7.97
N ARG A 41 9.13 7.01 -7.27
CA ARG A 41 10.39 6.57 -7.90
C ARG A 41 10.26 5.24 -8.64
N HIS A 42 9.27 4.41 -8.29
CA HIS A 42 9.06 3.06 -8.83
C HIS A 42 7.86 2.94 -9.76
N ALA A 43 7.09 4.00 -9.95
CA ALA A 43 5.85 4.00 -10.72
C ALA A 43 5.89 5.00 -11.88
N ALA A 44 5.14 4.73 -12.95
CA ALA A 44 5.02 5.66 -14.07
C ALA A 44 4.24 6.94 -13.68
N ARG A 45 3.31 6.84 -12.73
CA ARG A 45 2.57 7.91 -12.06
C ARG A 45 2.22 7.44 -10.65
N ALA A 46 2.16 8.34 -9.68
CA ALA A 46 1.77 8.01 -8.32
C ALA A 46 0.53 8.81 -7.88
N PHE A 47 -0.27 8.18 -7.04
CA PHE A 47 -1.51 8.72 -6.47
C PHE A 47 -1.59 8.31 -4.99
N ILE A 48 -2.36 9.07 -4.23
CA ILE A 48 -2.80 8.63 -2.91
C ILE A 48 -4.28 8.26 -2.96
N SER A 49 -4.67 7.18 -2.26
CA SER A 49 -6.08 6.85 -2.05
C SER A 49 -6.57 7.53 -0.78
N VAL A 50 -7.67 8.26 -0.90
CA VAL A 50 -8.30 9.01 0.19
C VAL A 50 -9.80 8.80 0.20
N ARG A 51 -10.42 8.91 1.37
CA ARG A 51 -11.87 9.03 1.47
C ARG A 51 -12.32 10.43 1.04
N ALA A 52 -13.57 10.56 0.59
CA ALA A 52 -14.14 11.83 0.16
C ALA A 52 -14.05 12.93 1.24
N ASP A 53 -14.24 12.57 2.52
CA ASP A 53 -14.14 13.49 3.66
C ASP A 53 -12.70 13.95 3.97
N GLN A 54 -11.68 13.31 3.40
CA GLN A 54 -10.27 13.63 3.59
C GLN A 54 -9.65 14.35 2.38
N ALA A 55 -10.33 14.41 1.25
CA ALA A 55 -9.76 14.91 0.00
C ALA A 55 -9.29 16.39 0.09
N ALA A 56 -9.97 17.20 0.89
CA ALA A 56 -9.64 18.62 1.08
C ALA A 56 -8.65 18.88 2.24
N GLU A 57 -8.21 17.85 2.96
CA GLU A 57 -7.22 18.04 4.04
C GLU A 57 -5.89 18.54 3.48
N PRO A 58 -5.26 19.57 4.07
CA PRO A 58 -4.08 20.23 3.48
C PRO A 58 -2.94 19.28 3.12
N LEU A 59 -2.66 18.28 3.96
CA LEU A 59 -1.60 17.31 3.70
C LEU A 59 -1.92 16.46 2.46
N ARG A 60 -3.17 16.02 2.31
CA ARG A 60 -3.61 15.13 1.24
C ARG A 60 -3.89 15.88 -0.07
N ALA A 61 -4.40 17.11 0.03
CA ALA A 61 -4.70 17.94 -1.16
C ALA A 61 -3.45 18.29 -1.99
N ALA A 62 -2.25 18.13 -1.43
CA ALA A 62 -0.99 18.39 -2.12
C ALA A 62 -0.60 17.29 -3.14
N TYR A 63 -1.32 16.16 -3.16
CA TYR A 63 -0.97 15.00 -4.00
C TYR A 63 -2.07 14.66 -5.00
N PRO A 64 -1.73 14.03 -6.15
CA PRO A 64 -2.72 13.42 -7.03
C PRO A 64 -3.53 12.37 -6.26
N GLN A 65 -4.86 12.45 -6.36
CA GLN A 65 -5.75 11.65 -5.53
C GLN A 65 -6.57 10.66 -6.36
N VAL A 66 -6.83 9.52 -5.75
CA VAL A 66 -7.92 8.60 -6.07
C VAL A 66 -8.89 8.65 -4.90
N VAL A 67 -10.06 9.24 -5.11
CA VAL A 67 -11.09 9.31 -4.06
C VAL A 67 -11.89 8.01 -4.08
N ASP A 68 -11.87 7.26 -2.97
CA ASP A 68 -12.71 6.09 -2.82
C ASP A 68 -14.14 6.49 -2.44
N GLY A 69 -15.12 5.99 -3.19
CA GLY A 69 -16.54 6.30 -2.98
C GLY A 69 -17.22 5.44 -1.90
N ASP A 70 -16.57 4.37 -1.44
CA ASP A 70 -17.14 3.38 -0.53
C ASP A 70 -16.50 3.49 0.87
N ALA A 71 -16.81 4.57 1.58
CA ALA A 71 -16.36 4.76 2.96
C ALA A 71 -16.78 3.56 3.84
N GLY A 72 -15.81 2.78 4.29
CA GLY A 72 -16.04 1.67 5.21
C GLY A 72 -15.57 0.30 4.75
N ARG A 73 -15.26 0.12 3.46
CA ARG A 73 -14.75 -1.15 2.91
C ARG A 73 -13.23 -1.34 3.04
N GLY A 74 -12.56 -0.41 3.72
CA GLY A 74 -11.11 -0.49 3.96
C GLY A 74 -10.26 -0.38 2.69
N PRO A 75 -9.07 -1.00 2.67
CA PRO A 75 -8.09 -0.83 1.58
C PRO A 75 -8.60 -1.22 0.19
N VAL A 76 -9.53 -2.18 0.11
CA VAL A 76 -10.04 -2.69 -1.16
C VAL A 76 -10.82 -1.63 -1.95
N ALA A 77 -11.47 -0.69 -1.27
CA ALA A 77 -12.18 0.42 -1.92
C ALA A 77 -11.20 1.31 -2.72
N GLY A 78 -10.08 1.68 -2.12
CA GLY A 78 -9.04 2.44 -2.80
C GLY A 78 -8.42 1.70 -3.99
N ILE A 79 -8.18 0.39 -3.85
CA ILE A 79 -7.65 -0.44 -4.95
C ILE A 79 -8.63 -0.46 -6.12
N LEU A 80 -9.91 -0.73 -5.87
CA LEU A 80 -10.94 -0.77 -6.92
C LEU A 80 -11.17 0.60 -7.56
N ALA A 81 -11.15 1.69 -6.78
CA ALA A 81 -11.25 3.05 -7.30
C ALA A 81 -10.08 3.38 -8.24
N ALA A 82 -8.86 3.01 -7.87
CA ALA A 82 -7.68 3.18 -8.70
C ALA A 82 -7.79 2.38 -10.01
N GLN A 83 -8.18 1.12 -9.94
CA GLN A 83 -8.40 0.26 -11.10
C GLN A 83 -9.59 0.74 -11.98
N ALA A 84 -10.57 1.43 -11.40
CA ALA A 84 -11.64 2.04 -12.18
C ALA A 84 -11.17 3.28 -12.94
N LEU A 85 -10.28 4.07 -12.32
CA LEU A 85 -9.72 5.29 -12.94
C LEU A 85 -8.80 4.97 -14.12
N HIS A 86 -7.99 3.92 -14.01
CA HIS A 86 -7.08 3.47 -15.05
C HIS A 86 -7.15 1.93 -15.19
N PRO A 87 -8.17 1.39 -15.90
CA PRO A 87 -8.46 -0.03 -15.95
C PRO A 87 -7.40 -0.88 -16.67
N ASP A 88 -6.59 -0.26 -17.53
CA ASP A 88 -5.54 -0.94 -18.31
C ASP A 88 -4.18 -0.94 -17.61
N ARG A 89 -4.10 -0.38 -16.39
CA ARG A 89 -2.84 -0.25 -15.67
C ARG A 89 -2.76 -1.22 -14.51
N ALA A 90 -1.59 -1.80 -14.34
CA ALA A 90 -1.23 -2.44 -13.09
C ALA A 90 -0.98 -1.38 -12.02
N TRP A 91 -1.26 -1.72 -10.76
CA TRP A 91 -1.12 -0.83 -9.63
C TRP A 91 -0.17 -1.39 -8.58
N LEU A 92 0.92 -0.66 -8.32
CA LEU A 92 1.77 -0.87 -7.15
C LEU A 92 1.06 -0.24 -5.95
N VAL A 93 0.48 -1.07 -5.11
CA VAL A 93 -0.28 -0.67 -3.93
C VAL A 93 0.60 -0.75 -2.69
N VAL A 94 0.68 0.35 -1.94
CA VAL A 94 1.47 0.45 -0.72
C VAL A 94 0.62 1.08 0.38
N ALA A 95 0.61 0.48 1.57
CA ALA A 95 0.02 1.11 2.75
C ALA A 95 0.89 2.27 3.24
N CYS A 96 0.26 3.36 3.65
CA CYS A 96 0.97 4.52 4.20
C CYS A 96 1.68 4.22 5.54
N ASP A 97 1.28 3.18 6.27
CA ASP A 97 1.80 2.85 7.59
C ASP A 97 2.94 1.82 7.61
N LEU A 98 3.74 1.79 6.54
CA LEU A 98 4.97 0.99 6.41
C LEU A 98 6.21 1.91 6.50
N PRO A 99 6.61 2.38 7.70
CA PRO A 99 7.66 3.39 7.84
C PRO A 99 9.05 2.91 7.46
N GLN A 100 9.28 1.60 7.49
CA GLN A 100 10.59 1.01 7.16
C GLN A 100 10.68 0.48 5.72
N LEU A 101 9.63 0.67 4.90
CA LEU A 101 9.64 0.30 3.49
C LEU A 101 10.74 1.07 2.75
N ASP A 102 11.47 0.38 1.88
CA ASP A 102 12.63 0.92 1.18
C ASP A 102 12.63 0.64 -0.33
N ASP A 103 13.51 1.32 -1.05
CA ASP A 103 13.69 1.18 -2.50
C ASP A 103 14.04 -0.26 -2.90
N ALA A 104 14.85 -0.95 -2.11
CA ALA A 104 15.26 -2.33 -2.40
C ALA A 104 14.05 -3.29 -2.36
N THR A 105 13.13 -3.08 -1.42
CA THR A 105 11.89 -3.87 -1.32
C THR A 105 11.00 -3.67 -2.54
N LEU A 106 10.77 -2.42 -2.95
CA LEU A 106 9.93 -2.15 -4.12
C LEU A 106 10.60 -2.61 -5.42
N ALA A 107 11.92 -2.46 -5.56
CA ALA A 107 12.66 -2.96 -6.71
C ALA A 107 12.54 -4.49 -6.83
N GLU A 108 12.68 -5.23 -5.73
CA GLU A 108 12.54 -6.69 -5.71
C GLU A 108 11.09 -7.12 -6.07
N LEU A 109 10.08 -6.44 -5.51
CA LEU A 109 8.69 -6.69 -5.85
C LEU A 109 8.44 -6.54 -7.37
N LEU A 110 8.96 -5.46 -7.96
CA LEU A 110 8.79 -5.17 -9.37
C LEU A 110 9.61 -6.10 -10.29
N GLN A 111 10.80 -6.50 -9.87
CA GLN A 111 11.58 -7.53 -10.57
C GLN A 111 10.88 -8.88 -10.54
N GLY A 112 10.27 -9.21 -9.42
CA GLY A 112 9.50 -10.43 -9.25
C GLY A 112 8.10 -10.41 -9.87
N ARG A 113 7.62 -9.28 -10.40
CA ARG A 113 6.28 -9.11 -10.95
C ARG A 113 5.99 -10.12 -12.06
N ASP A 114 4.78 -10.69 -12.03
CA ASP A 114 4.27 -11.60 -13.06
C ASP A 114 2.93 -11.09 -13.62
N PRO A 115 2.91 -10.43 -14.79
CA PRO A 115 1.68 -9.94 -15.41
C PRO A 115 0.69 -11.02 -15.86
N GLY A 116 1.11 -12.28 -15.88
CA GLY A 116 0.24 -13.42 -16.16
C GLY A 116 -0.62 -13.86 -14.96
N ARG A 117 -0.35 -13.31 -13.78
CA ARG A 117 -1.10 -13.56 -12.55
C ARG A 117 -2.00 -12.38 -12.21
N LEU A 118 -2.92 -12.56 -11.25
CA LEU A 118 -3.79 -11.45 -10.83
C LEU A 118 -3.06 -10.42 -9.96
N ALA A 119 -2.06 -10.86 -9.22
CA ALA A 119 -1.20 -9.98 -8.41
C ALA A 119 0.16 -10.62 -8.15
N THR A 120 1.12 -9.79 -7.74
CA THR A 120 2.41 -10.21 -7.18
C THR A 120 2.58 -9.54 -5.82
N CYS A 121 2.93 -10.30 -4.79
CA CYS A 121 3.15 -9.82 -3.43
C CYS A 121 4.26 -10.61 -2.74
N PHE A 122 4.70 -10.17 -1.56
CA PHE A 122 5.55 -10.97 -0.67
C PHE A 122 4.73 -11.89 0.23
N ALA A 123 5.34 -12.97 0.70
CA ALA A 123 4.89 -13.65 1.90
C ALA A 123 5.23 -12.80 3.12
N SER A 124 4.35 -12.76 4.11
CA SER A 124 4.59 -12.12 5.40
C SER A 124 5.70 -12.88 6.17
N ALA A 125 6.62 -12.14 6.77
CA ALA A 125 7.65 -12.71 7.63
C ALA A 125 7.08 -13.26 8.95
N HIS A 126 5.86 -12.87 9.32
CA HIS A 126 5.21 -13.25 10.57
C HIS A 126 4.40 -14.55 10.48
N ASP A 127 3.64 -14.72 9.40
CA ASP A 127 2.68 -15.83 9.26
C ASP A 127 2.76 -16.57 7.91
N GLY A 128 3.65 -16.12 7.00
CA GLY A 128 3.82 -16.71 5.67
C GLY A 128 2.68 -16.42 4.69
N LEU A 129 1.64 -15.71 5.12
CA LEU A 129 0.50 -15.36 4.26
C LEU A 129 0.82 -14.19 3.32
N PRO A 130 0.10 -14.03 2.19
CA PRO A 130 0.33 -12.94 1.25
C PRO A 130 0.17 -11.56 1.89
N GLU A 131 1.12 -10.64 1.62
CA GLU A 131 1.06 -9.23 2.04
C GLU A 131 0.30 -8.38 1.01
N PRO A 132 -0.94 -7.98 1.30
CA PRO A 132 -1.80 -7.33 0.30
C PRO A 132 -1.49 -5.86 0.08
N LEU A 133 -0.82 -5.20 1.03
CA LEU A 133 -0.64 -3.74 1.05
C LEU A 133 0.82 -3.33 0.80
N CYS A 134 1.60 -4.23 0.21
CA CYS A 134 2.81 -3.98 -0.56
C CYS A 134 2.81 -4.99 -1.71
N ALA A 135 2.02 -4.71 -2.76
CA ALA A 135 1.72 -5.66 -3.83
C ALA A 135 1.47 -4.97 -5.16
N VAL A 136 1.71 -5.67 -6.26
CA VAL A 136 1.27 -5.23 -7.59
C VAL A 136 -0.01 -5.96 -7.95
N TYR A 137 -1.07 -5.22 -8.21
CA TYR A 137 -2.35 -5.72 -8.70
C TYR A 137 -2.43 -5.50 -10.21
N GLU A 138 -2.60 -6.57 -10.97
CA GLU A 138 -2.70 -6.50 -12.43
C GLU A 138 -4.12 -6.09 -12.88
N PRO A 139 -4.30 -5.58 -14.10
CA PRO A 139 -5.61 -5.20 -14.62
C PRO A 139 -6.65 -6.32 -14.51
N ALA A 140 -6.22 -7.57 -14.75
CA ALA A 140 -7.08 -8.75 -14.67
C ALA A 140 -7.65 -9.01 -13.26
N SER A 141 -7.03 -8.46 -12.20
CA SER A 141 -7.51 -8.62 -10.82
C SER A 141 -8.80 -7.84 -10.53
N ARG A 142 -9.13 -6.82 -11.32
CA ARG A 142 -10.27 -5.91 -11.06
C ARG A 142 -11.60 -6.63 -10.97
N ALA A 143 -11.94 -7.43 -11.97
CA ALA A 143 -13.23 -8.10 -12.01
C ALA A 143 -13.42 -9.11 -10.86
N PRO A 144 -12.47 -10.03 -10.58
CA PRO A 144 -12.61 -10.95 -9.46
C PRO A 144 -12.57 -10.24 -8.09
N LEU A 145 -11.78 -9.16 -7.93
CA LEU A 145 -11.77 -8.38 -6.69
C LEU A 145 -13.11 -7.67 -6.46
N ALA A 146 -13.70 -7.07 -7.51
CA ALA A 146 -15.02 -6.45 -7.42
C ALA A 146 -16.12 -7.48 -7.10
N ALA A 147 -16.07 -8.67 -7.70
CA ALA A 147 -17.00 -9.76 -7.39
C ALA A 147 -16.89 -10.23 -5.93
N GLN A 148 -15.66 -10.32 -5.39
CA GLN A 148 -15.43 -10.64 -3.99
C GLN A 148 -16.07 -9.60 -3.05
N VAL A 149 -15.89 -8.31 -3.36
CA VAL A 149 -16.47 -7.19 -2.57
C VAL A 149 -17.99 -7.18 -2.67
N ALA A 150 -18.56 -7.42 -3.84
CA ALA A 150 -20.00 -7.54 -4.02
C ALA A 150 -20.60 -8.69 -3.19
N ALA A 151 -19.81 -9.75 -2.93
CA ALA A 151 -20.17 -10.85 -2.04
C ALA A 151 -19.92 -10.54 -0.54
N GLY A 152 -19.65 -9.29 -0.16
CA GLY A 152 -19.42 -8.87 1.23
C GLY A 152 -18.05 -9.26 1.81
N ARG A 153 -17.08 -9.56 0.98
CA ARG A 153 -15.74 -10.00 1.42
C ARG A 153 -14.70 -8.93 1.10
N ASP A 154 -14.48 -7.99 2.02
CA ASP A 154 -13.68 -6.77 1.81
C ASP A 154 -12.18 -6.92 2.21
N CYS A 155 -11.71 -8.15 2.44
CA CYS A 155 -10.33 -8.39 2.85
C CYS A 155 -9.43 -8.67 1.64
N PRO A 156 -8.46 -7.77 1.29
CA PRO A 156 -7.58 -7.98 0.15
C PRO A 156 -6.60 -9.16 0.36
N ARG A 157 -6.23 -9.48 1.61
CA ARG A 157 -5.40 -10.68 1.89
C ARG A 157 -6.16 -11.96 1.55
N LYS A 158 -7.45 -12.05 1.89
CA LYS A 158 -8.29 -13.20 1.50
C LYS A 158 -8.45 -13.31 -0.01
N PHE A 159 -8.46 -12.18 -0.72
CA PHE A 159 -8.43 -12.18 -2.18
C PHE A 159 -7.16 -12.86 -2.70
N LEU A 160 -5.99 -12.43 -2.22
CA LEU A 160 -4.71 -13.00 -2.66
C LEU A 160 -4.60 -14.51 -2.32
N MET A 161 -5.11 -14.93 -1.16
CA MET A 161 -5.11 -16.35 -0.75
C MET A 161 -6.03 -17.23 -1.59
N GLY A 162 -7.09 -16.68 -2.16
CA GLY A 162 -8.11 -17.43 -2.89
C GLY A 162 -7.95 -17.42 -4.41
N HIS A 163 -6.93 -16.76 -4.95
CA HIS A 163 -6.76 -16.57 -6.38
C HIS A 163 -5.34 -16.89 -6.86
N ASP A 164 -5.17 -16.96 -8.17
CA ASP A 164 -3.89 -17.21 -8.81
C ASP A 164 -2.99 -15.96 -8.78
N VAL A 165 -2.14 -15.89 -7.77
CA VAL A 165 -1.19 -14.80 -7.52
C VAL A 165 0.24 -15.32 -7.40
N LYS A 166 1.21 -14.48 -7.69
CA LYS A 166 2.61 -14.79 -7.43
C LYS A 166 3.00 -14.30 -6.04
N VAL A 167 3.41 -15.22 -5.18
CA VAL A 167 3.93 -14.91 -3.85
C VAL A 167 5.44 -15.05 -3.86
N LEU A 168 6.14 -13.95 -3.61
CA LEU A 168 7.60 -13.92 -3.44
C LEU A 168 7.97 -14.36 -2.02
N ALA A 169 9.20 -14.79 -1.83
CA ALA A 169 9.69 -15.15 -0.50
C ALA A 169 9.55 -13.99 0.48
N ALA A 170 9.30 -14.31 1.75
CA ALA A 170 9.27 -13.31 2.81
C ALA A 170 10.62 -12.57 2.90
N ARG A 171 10.54 -11.23 3.00
CA ARG A 171 11.76 -10.44 3.18
C ARG A 171 12.21 -10.48 4.63
N PRO A 172 13.51 -10.66 4.89
CA PRO A 172 14.04 -10.48 6.25
C PRO A 172 13.94 -9.01 6.68
N GLY A 173 13.74 -8.79 7.97
CA GLY A 173 13.65 -7.45 8.56
C GLY A 173 12.23 -6.89 8.54
N ALA A 174 12.10 -5.62 8.93
CA ALA A 174 10.83 -4.96 9.25
C ALA A 174 10.30 -4.06 8.13
N ALA A 175 10.77 -4.25 6.88
CA ALA A 175 10.37 -3.38 5.75
C ALA A 175 8.85 -3.38 5.50
N LEU A 176 8.17 -4.50 5.79
CA LEU A 176 6.73 -4.67 5.62
C LEU A 176 5.95 -4.61 6.94
N ASP A 177 6.59 -4.22 8.04
CA ASP A 177 5.93 -4.11 9.33
C ASP A 177 5.12 -2.80 9.43
N ASN A 178 3.85 -2.96 9.78
CA ASN A 178 2.96 -1.83 10.00
C ASN A 178 3.24 -1.17 11.36
N ALA A 179 3.26 0.15 11.41
CA ALA A 179 3.23 0.90 12.64
C ALA A 179 1.78 1.23 13.04
N ASN A 180 1.19 0.39 13.89
CA ASN A 180 -0.22 0.46 14.30
C ASN A 180 -0.41 1.03 15.71
N THR A 181 0.63 1.01 16.54
CA THR A 181 0.63 1.47 17.93
C THR A 181 1.74 2.50 18.16
N PRO A 182 1.68 3.28 19.26
CA PRO A 182 2.79 4.16 19.65
C PRO A 182 4.12 3.42 19.83
N ASP A 183 4.10 2.18 20.32
CA ASP A 183 5.30 1.35 20.51
C ASP A 183 5.90 0.93 19.16
N ASP A 184 5.07 0.53 18.18
CA ASP A 184 5.52 0.25 16.82
C ASP A 184 6.17 1.50 16.20
N ALA A 185 5.57 2.67 16.44
CA ALA A 185 6.09 3.93 15.95
C ALA A 185 7.44 4.30 16.58
N ALA A 186 7.62 4.04 17.88
CA ALA A 186 8.89 4.25 18.56
C ALA A 186 9.97 3.30 18.04
N ALA A 187 9.64 2.01 17.87
CA ALA A 187 10.55 1.00 17.31
C ALA A 187 10.98 1.36 15.88
N ALA A 188 10.04 1.79 15.04
CA ALA A 188 10.33 2.20 13.66
C ALA A 188 11.28 3.42 13.63
N ARG A 189 11.06 4.44 14.47
CA ARG A 189 11.96 5.61 14.57
C ARG A 189 13.37 5.22 14.98
N ALA A 190 13.51 4.33 15.97
CA ALA A 190 14.80 3.86 16.42
C ALA A 190 15.56 3.11 15.31
N ALA A 191 14.86 2.24 14.58
CA ALA A 191 15.43 1.50 13.45
C ALA A 191 15.88 2.41 12.31
N LEU A 192 15.07 3.42 11.94
CA LEU A 192 15.41 4.39 10.89
C LEU A 192 16.60 5.28 11.30
N ALA A 193 16.67 5.71 12.56
CA ALA A 193 17.81 6.48 13.08
C ALA A 193 19.12 5.67 13.02
N ALA A 194 19.06 4.38 13.36
CA ALA A 194 20.21 3.49 13.26
C ALA A 194 20.72 3.29 11.81
N ARG A 195 19.80 3.24 10.82
CA ARG A 195 20.16 3.14 9.40
C ARG A 195 20.78 4.42 8.84
N GLY A 196 20.34 5.60 9.32
CA GLY A 196 20.89 6.89 8.89
C GLY A 196 22.25 7.23 9.50
N ALA A 197 22.71 6.49 10.51
CA ALA A 197 23.98 6.67 11.17
C ALA A 197 25.09 5.71 10.65
N ALA A 198 24.75 4.77 9.77
CA ALA A 198 25.66 3.79 9.17
C ALA A 198 26.05 4.20 7.75
#